data_b67f72cb9ef1b89b5b3774bbddf802e4
#
_entry.id   b67f72cb9ef1b89b5b3774bbddf802e4
#
_cell.length_a   1.000
_cell.length_b   1.000
_cell.length_c   1.000
_cell.angle_alpha   90.00
_cell.angle_beta   90.00
_cell.angle_gamma   90.00
#
_symmetry.space_group_name_H-M   'P 1'
#
loop_
_entity.id
_entity.type
_entity.pdbx_description
1 polymer ?
#
loop_
_entity_poly.entity_id
_entity_poly.type
_entity_poly.pdbx_seq_one_letter_code
_entity_poly.pdbx_strand_id
1 'polypeptide(L)'
;MTMSDSISWDFNAAQARFTAELQRVIASSRRGMRHEVTENFKGALRFCFAVTPPMGGRTSSVTSGRNIRVDYAHGKRQGQRAIRKDISRAFQPIKSAFKQTALRPGGWARIQQLFGPRATQQALDKTPEAVLSWYRAKRGRNRRIMGRPRLPTWTTNIQFVEKTLLKEQGLTASGWLVGANRFGVRGIPQWITRHGGKVGGSVTIRDTATEL
;
A
#
# COMPACT_ATOMS: atom_id res chain seq x y z
N MET A 1 -24.30 -18.68 11.80
CA MET A 1 -24.54 -17.28 12.16
C MET A 1 -23.34 -16.46 11.74
N THR A 2 -23.44 -15.79 10.61
CA THR A 2 -22.38 -14.95 10.05
C THR A 2 -22.77 -13.51 10.34
N MET A 3 -22.15 -12.91 11.35
CA MET A 3 -22.23 -11.47 11.56
C MET A 3 -21.40 -10.78 10.46
N SER A 4 -22.08 -10.20 9.50
CA SER A 4 -21.53 -9.26 8.55
C SER A 4 -21.59 -7.88 9.17
N ASP A 5 -20.54 -7.49 9.92
CA ASP A 5 -20.37 -6.11 10.34
C ASP A 5 -20.02 -5.27 9.10
N SER A 6 -21.05 -4.79 8.44
CA SER A 6 -20.91 -3.71 7.46
C SER A 6 -20.61 -2.43 8.22
N ILE A 7 -19.36 -1.96 8.15
CA ILE A 7 -18.99 -0.63 8.60
C ILE A 7 -19.64 0.35 7.62
N SER A 8 -20.84 0.82 7.95
CA SER A 8 -21.47 1.94 7.25
C SER A 8 -20.83 3.23 7.78
N TRP A 9 -20.04 3.88 6.93
CA TRP A 9 -19.56 5.21 7.24
C TRP A 9 -20.72 6.18 7.03
N ASP A 10 -21.19 6.80 8.12
CA ASP A 10 -22.18 7.88 8.03
C ASP A 10 -21.49 9.14 7.53
N PHE A 11 -21.37 9.24 6.21
CA PHE A 11 -20.81 10.40 5.54
C PHE A 11 -21.60 11.68 5.83
N ASN A 12 -22.89 11.59 6.08
CA ASN A 12 -23.74 12.75 6.34
C ASN A 12 -23.43 13.36 7.72
N ALA A 13 -23.25 12.53 8.75
CA ALA A 13 -22.86 12.98 10.09
C ALA A 13 -21.43 13.56 10.09
N ALA A 14 -20.51 12.95 9.35
CA ALA A 14 -19.15 13.45 9.19
C ALA A 14 -19.13 14.80 8.44
N GLN A 15 -19.92 14.94 7.40
CA GLN A 15 -20.07 16.18 6.64
C GLN A 15 -20.71 17.29 7.46
N ALA A 16 -21.73 16.99 8.26
CA ALA A 16 -22.37 17.96 9.14
C ALA A 16 -21.40 18.48 10.21
N ARG A 17 -20.64 17.59 10.86
CA ARG A 17 -19.61 17.97 11.84
C ARG A 17 -18.50 18.79 11.18
N PHE A 18 -18.04 18.40 10.01
CA PHE A 18 -17.03 19.14 9.25
C PHE A 18 -17.53 20.55 8.90
N THR A 19 -18.78 20.66 8.43
CA THR A 19 -19.39 21.96 8.08
C THR A 19 -19.55 22.86 9.31
N ALA A 20 -19.98 22.31 10.44
CA ALA A 20 -20.11 23.06 11.69
C ALA A 20 -18.76 23.57 12.21
N GLU A 21 -17.70 22.73 12.14
CA GLU A 21 -16.36 23.12 12.54
C GLU A 21 -15.75 24.14 11.58
N LEU A 22 -16.02 24.01 10.29
CA LEU A 22 -15.65 24.98 9.28
C LEU A 22 -16.28 26.35 9.55
N GLN A 23 -17.56 26.41 9.89
CA GLN A 23 -18.27 27.64 10.23
C GLN A 23 -17.69 28.31 11.49
N ARG A 24 -17.34 27.53 12.53
CA ARG A 24 -16.66 28.06 13.72
C ARG A 24 -15.30 28.68 13.40
N VAL A 25 -14.50 27.98 12.53
CA VAL A 25 -13.20 28.50 12.12
C VAL A 25 -13.34 29.77 11.30
N ILE A 26 -14.34 29.85 10.43
CA ILE A 26 -14.64 31.06 9.64
C ILE A 26 -15.03 32.21 10.55
N ALA A 27 -15.90 31.99 11.54
CA ALA A 27 -16.35 33.00 12.47
C ALA A 27 -15.23 33.54 13.39
N SER A 28 -14.24 32.69 13.72
CA SER A 28 -13.11 33.05 14.59
C SER A 28 -11.88 33.60 13.85
N SER A 29 -11.81 33.47 12.53
CA SER A 29 -10.64 33.81 11.73
C SER A 29 -10.85 35.11 10.95
N ARG A 30 -9.90 36.07 11.09
CA ARG A 30 -9.79 37.24 10.22
C ARG A 30 -9.27 36.93 8.81
N ARG A 31 -8.94 35.67 8.51
CA ARG A 31 -8.45 35.20 7.23
C ARG A 31 -9.62 34.88 6.32
N GLY A 32 -9.50 35.18 5.03
CA GLY A 32 -10.51 34.84 4.05
C GLY A 32 -10.82 33.34 4.04
N MET A 33 -12.11 32.97 3.92
CA MET A 33 -12.62 31.60 3.90
C MET A 33 -11.81 30.67 2.99
N ARG A 34 -11.45 31.16 1.81
CA ARG A 34 -10.68 30.40 0.81
C ARG A 34 -9.31 29.93 1.34
N HIS A 35 -8.63 30.78 2.14
CA HIS A 35 -7.34 30.43 2.72
C HIS A 35 -7.49 29.35 3.78
N GLU A 36 -8.45 29.49 4.69
CA GLU A 36 -8.68 28.52 5.77
C GLU A 36 -9.12 27.14 5.21
N VAL A 37 -10.01 27.13 4.24
CA VAL A 37 -10.42 25.90 3.56
C VAL A 37 -9.21 25.21 2.91
N THR A 38 -8.37 25.98 2.21
CA THR A 38 -7.18 25.44 1.55
C THR A 38 -6.21 24.80 2.55
N GLU A 39 -5.93 25.48 3.67
CA GLU A 39 -5.02 24.94 4.70
C GLU A 39 -5.57 23.70 5.40
N ASN A 40 -6.87 23.67 5.66
CA ASN A 40 -7.53 22.50 6.23
C ASN A 40 -7.48 21.30 5.26
N PHE A 41 -7.71 21.51 3.95
CA PHE A 41 -7.56 20.47 2.95
C PHE A 41 -6.13 19.96 2.83
N LYS A 42 -5.12 20.83 2.91
CA LYS A 42 -3.72 20.40 2.97
C LYS A 42 -3.46 19.52 4.19
N GLY A 43 -4.01 19.89 5.35
CA GLY A 43 -3.93 19.07 6.56
C GLY A 43 -4.58 17.70 6.38
N ALA A 44 -5.81 17.67 5.86
CA ALA A 44 -6.53 16.43 5.58
C ALA A 44 -5.77 15.53 4.59
N LEU A 45 -5.22 16.08 3.50
CA LEU A 45 -4.41 15.31 2.54
C LEU A 45 -3.14 14.75 3.18
N ARG A 46 -2.44 15.52 4.01
CA ARG A 46 -1.28 15.01 4.77
C ARG A 46 -1.69 13.86 5.69
N PHE A 47 -2.83 13.97 6.35
CA PHE A 47 -3.39 12.87 7.14
C PHE A 47 -3.69 11.65 6.28
N CYS A 48 -4.32 11.81 5.11
CA CYS A 48 -4.57 10.71 4.18
C CYS A 48 -3.26 9.99 3.78
N PHE A 49 -2.20 10.74 3.47
CA PHE A 49 -0.89 10.13 3.24
C PHE A 49 -0.37 9.39 4.47
N ALA A 50 -0.52 9.96 5.68
CA ALA A 50 -0.05 9.36 6.90
C ALA A 50 -0.73 8.04 7.25
N VAL A 51 -2.03 7.90 6.97
CA VAL A 51 -2.81 6.68 7.28
C VAL A 51 -2.80 5.64 6.15
N THR A 52 -2.45 6.05 4.93
CA THR A 52 -2.43 5.12 3.79
C THR A 52 -1.22 4.19 3.83
N PRO A 53 -1.40 2.86 3.74
CA PRO A 53 -0.28 1.94 3.69
C PRO A 53 0.72 2.30 2.56
N PRO A 54 2.03 2.15 2.82
CA PRO A 54 2.68 1.48 3.94
C PRO A 54 2.97 2.35 5.17
N MET A 55 2.51 3.59 5.19
CA MET A 55 2.81 4.53 6.28
C MET A 55 1.92 4.35 7.51
N GLY A 56 0.76 3.68 7.34
CA GLY A 56 -0.21 3.48 8.40
C GLY A 56 0.30 2.68 9.59
N GLY A 57 0.03 3.19 10.78
CA GLY A 57 0.36 2.62 12.06
C GLY A 57 1.52 3.34 12.76
N ARG A 58 1.21 4.16 13.73
CA ARG A 58 2.10 5.01 14.53
C ARG A 58 2.82 6.08 13.70
N THR A 59 2.08 7.02 13.20
CA THR A 59 2.60 8.35 12.95
C THR A 59 2.92 8.95 14.33
N SER A 60 4.18 8.90 14.70
CA SER A 60 4.70 9.70 15.78
C SER A 60 4.35 11.16 15.48
N SER A 61 3.61 11.75 16.39
CA SER A 61 3.18 13.13 16.39
C SER A 61 2.18 13.53 15.29
N VAL A 62 0.94 13.04 15.41
CA VAL A 62 -0.19 13.91 15.13
C VAL A 62 -0.19 14.97 16.25
N THR A 63 0.62 16.00 16.12
CA THR A 63 0.44 17.21 16.89
C THR A 63 -0.89 17.79 16.44
N SER A 64 -1.80 17.94 17.40
CA SER A 64 -3.14 18.45 17.20
C SER A 64 -3.14 19.69 16.30
N GLY A 65 -4.02 19.72 15.29
CA GLY A 65 -4.22 20.89 14.45
C GLY A 65 -3.47 20.84 13.12
N ARG A 66 -2.98 21.97 12.66
CA ARG A 66 -2.52 22.24 11.28
C ARG A 66 -1.18 21.63 10.89
N ASN A 67 -0.43 21.02 11.81
CA ASN A 67 0.96 20.57 11.58
C ASN A 67 1.14 19.06 11.53
N ILE A 68 0.38 18.37 10.67
CA ILE A 68 0.60 16.94 10.42
C ILE A 68 1.90 16.77 9.63
N ARG A 69 2.91 16.18 10.27
CA ARG A 69 4.16 15.77 9.61
C ARG A 69 4.08 14.29 9.27
N VAL A 70 4.38 13.97 8.02
CA VAL A 70 4.39 12.58 7.53
C VAL A 70 5.84 12.12 7.42
N ASP A 71 6.22 11.09 8.18
CA ASP A 71 7.53 10.45 8.03
C ASP A 71 7.50 9.44 6.86
N TYR A 72 7.69 9.96 5.67
CA TYR A 72 7.72 9.15 4.44
C TYR A 72 8.88 8.14 4.41
N ALA A 73 10.01 8.47 5.03
CA ALA A 73 11.16 7.57 5.07
C ALA A 73 10.89 6.35 5.97
N HIS A 74 10.28 6.57 7.13
CA HIS A 74 9.83 5.51 8.01
C HIS A 74 8.79 4.63 7.30
N GLY A 75 7.77 5.22 6.69
CA GLY A 75 6.73 4.49 5.95
C GLY A 75 7.29 3.64 4.82
N LYS A 76 8.26 4.16 4.05
CA LYS A 76 8.95 3.39 3.01
C LYS A 76 9.65 2.15 3.59
N ARG A 77 10.43 2.31 4.68
CA ARG A 77 11.12 1.19 5.33
C ARG A 77 10.15 0.16 5.89
N GLN A 78 9.07 0.59 6.52
CA GLN A 78 8.02 -0.29 7.03
C GLN A 78 7.38 -1.13 5.91
N GLY A 79 7.03 -0.50 4.79
CA GLY A 79 6.47 -1.19 3.64
C GLY A 79 7.43 -2.21 3.04
N GLN A 80 8.72 -1.87 2.90
CA GLN A 80 9.74 -2.80 2.44
C GLN A 80 9.89 -4.02 3.37
N ARG A 81 9.91 -3.79 4.68
CA ARG A 81 9.95 -4.88 5.68
C ARG A 81 8.72 -5.78 5.61
N ALA A 82 7.53 -5.18 5.44
CA ALA A 82 6.28 -5.93 5.31
C ALA A 82 6.29 -6.82 4.06
N ILE A 83 6.71 -6.29 2.90
CA ILE A 83 6.83 -7.03 1.65
C ILE A 83 7.79 -8.22 1.83
N ARG A 84 8.98 -8.00 2.36
CA ARG A 84 9.98 -9.08 2.58
C ARG A 84 9.47 -10.13 3.55
N LYS A 85 8.80 -9.72 4.62
CA LYS A 85 8.20 -10.64 5.59
C LYS A 85 7.10 -11.49 4.96
N ASP A 86 6.25 -10.91 4.12
CA ASP A 86 5.22 -11.65 3.41
C ASP A 86 5.81 -12.64 2.40
N ILE A 87 6.84 -12.24 1.65
CA ILE A 87 7.57 -13.09 0.72
C ILE A 87 8.21 -14.28 1.45
N SER A 88 8.88 -14.04 2.58
CA SER A 88 9.51 -15.11 3.36
C SER A 88 8.51 -16.13 3.91
N ARG A 89 7.26 -15.72 4.11
CA ARG A 89 6.17 -16.61 4.53
C ARG A 89 5.53 -17.37 3.38
N ALA A 90 5.52 -16.76 2.18
CA ALA A 90 4.90 -17.33 1.00
C ALA A 90 5.76 -18.40 0.32
N PHE A 91 7.07 -18.19 0.30
CA PHE A 91 7.99 -18.99 -0.51
C PHE A 91 9.01 -19.75 0.34
N GLN A 92 9.33 -20.97 -0.12
CA GLN A 92 10.49 -21.73 0.32
C GLN A 92 11.59 -21.54 -0.73
N PRO A 93 12.68 -20.80 -0.40
CA PRO A 93 13.71 -20.49 -1.40
C PRO A 93 14.57 -21.71 -1.71
N ILE A 94 14.73 -21.98 -2.99
CA ILE A 94 15.67 -22.99 -3.52
C ILE A 94 16.73 -22.25 -4.33
N LYS A 95 17.99 -22.44 -3.98
CA LYS A 95 19.11 -21.79 -4.68
C LYS A 95 19.18 -22.22 -6.14
N SER A 96 19.43 -21.27 -7.03
CA SER A 96 19.53 -21.52 -8.47
C SER A 96 20.62 -22.52 -8.85
N ALA A 97 21.65 -22.71 -7.99
CA ALA A 97 22.66 -23.75 -8.18
C ALA A 97 22.06 -25.17 -8.26
N PHE A 98 20.93 -25.43 -7.61
CA PHE A 98 20.25 -26.72 -7.68
C PHE A 98 19.56 -26.98 -9.05
N LYS A 99 19.47 -25.99 -9.95
CA LYS A 99 18.99 -26.21 -11.32
C LYS A 99 19.83 -27.26 -12.06
N GLN A 100 21.13 -27.22 -11.86
CA GLN A 100 22.06 -28.22 -12.44
C GLN A 100 21.80 -29.62 -11.86
N THR A 101 21.45 -29.71 -10.57
CA THR A 101 21.08 -30.98 -9.95
C THR A 101 19.78 -31.53 -10.54
N ALA A 102 18.79 -30.66 -10.78
CA ALA A 102 17.51 -31.06 -11.38
C ALA A 102 17.64 -31.69 -12.76
N LEU A 103 18.63 -31.24 -13.55
CA LEU A 103 18.89 -31.73 -14.92
C LEU A 103 19.57 -33.10 -14.96
N ARG A 104 20.11 -33.60 -13.85
CA ARG A 104 20.77 -34.90 -13.78
C ARG A 104 19.74 -36.03 -13.63
N PRO A 105 20.00 -37.25 -14.11
CA PRO A 105 19.16 -38.41 -13.81
C PRO A 105 18.90 -38.53 -12.30
N GLY A 106 17.66 -38.71 -11.90
CA GLY A 106 17.27 -38.77 -10.48
C GLY A 106 17.34 -37.45 -9.71
N GLY A 107 17.71 -36.34 -10.37
CA GLY A 107 17.93 -35.04 -9.71
C GLY A 107 16.68 -34.48 -9.05
N TRP A 108 15.50 -34.71 -9.61
CA TRP A 108 14.24 -34.29 -9.02
C TRP A 108 13.92 -35.03 -7.72
N ALA A 109 14.19 -36.34 -7.65
CA ALA A 109 14.04 -37.11 -6.43
C ALA A 109 14.92 -36.53 -5.29
N ARG A 110 16.16 -36.17 -5.63
CA ARG A 110 17.09 -35.54 -4.67
C ARG A 110 16.61 -34.16 -4.22
N ILE A 111 16.04 -33.35 -5.12
CA ILE A 111 15.44 -32.03 -4.75
C ILE A 111 14.24 -32.24 -3.82
N GLN A 112 13.39 -33.21 -4.09
CA GLN A 112 12.26 -33.51 -3.21
C GLN A 112 12.71 -34.03 -1.85
N GLN A 113 13.75 -34.81 -1.78
CA GLN A 113 14.35 -35.28 -0.53
C GLN A 113 14.88 -34.11 0.32
N LEU A 114 15.52 -33.11 -0.31
CA LEU A 114 16.11 -31.96 0.38
C LEU A 114 15.09 -30.88 0.78
N PHE A 115 14.09 -30.64 -0.06
CA PHE A 115 13.16 -29.52 0.08
C PHE A 115 11.70 -29.92 0.31
N GLY A 116 11.45 -31.23 0.41
CA GLY A 116 10.14 -31.81 0.64
C GLY A 116 9.37 -32.15 -0.64
N PRO A 117 8.28 -32.95 -0.53
CA PRO A 117 7.56 -33.53 -1.66
C PRO A 117 6.90 -32.51 -2.60
N ARG A 118 6.77 -31.26 -2.16
CA ARG A 118 6.21 -30.15 -2.97
C ARG A 118 7.23 -29.51 -3.91
N ALA A 119 8.51 -29.79 -3.77
CA ALA A 119 9.56 -29.30 -4.66
C ALA A 119 9.57 -30.12 -5.96
N THR A 120 8.45 -30.09 -6.69
CA THR A 120 8.27 -30.77 -7.97
C THR A 120 8.76 -29.91 -9.13
N GLN A 121 9.04 -30.56 -10.27
CA GLN A 121 9.36 -29.86 -11.50
C GLN A 121 8.30 -28.82 -11.84
N GLN A 122 7.02 -29.21 -11.86
CA GLN A 122 5.91 -28.30 -12.14
C GLN A 122 5.84 -27.09 -11.21
N ALA A 123 6.23 -27.23 -9.94
CA ALA A 123 6.25 -26.11 -8.99
C ALA A 123 7.39 -25.14 -9.28
N LEU A 124 8.54 -25.65 -9.74
CA LEU A 124 9.78 -24.89 -9.93
C LEU A 124 9.93 -24.32 -11.34
N ASP A 125 9.31 -24.93 -12.36
CA ASP A 125 9.36 -24.48 -13.77
C ASP A 125 8.43 -23.27 -14.03
N LYS A 126 7.77 -22.76 -13.00
CA LYS A 126 6.95 -21.54 -13.11
C LYS A 126 7.80 -20.34 -13.51
N THR A 127 7.28 -19.56 -14.47
CA THR A 127 7.91 -18.29 -14.82
C THR A 127 7.83 -17.29 -13.67
N PRO A 128 8.70 -16.29 -13.62
CA PRO A 128 8.64 -15.24 -12.59
C PRO A 128 7.26 -14.56 -12.48
N GLU A 129 6.60 -14.33 -13.63
CA GLU A 129 5.28 -13.72 -13.72
C GLU A 129 4.19 -14.64 -13.16
N ALA A 130 4.28 -15.94 -13.43
CA ALA A 130 3.35 -16.94 -12.87
C ALA A 130 3.49 -17.04 -11.34
N VAL A 131 4.72 -16.93 -10.82
CA VAL A 131 4.99 -16.88 -9.39
C VAL A 131 4.40 -15.60 -8.77
N LEU A 132 4.56 -14.45 -9.43
CA LEU A 132 3.98 -13.17 -8.98
C LEU A 132 2.44 -13.24 -8.99
N SER A 133 1.83 -13.77 -10.05
CA SER A 133 0.38 -13.93 -10.15
C SER A 133 -0.16 -14.86 -9.06
N TRP A 134 0.53 -15.97 -8.80
CA TRP A 134 0.19 -16.87 -7.69
C TRP A 134 0.24 -16.13 -6.34
N TYR A 135 1.29 -15.35 -6.10
CA TYR A 135 1.43 -14.57 -4.87
C TYR A 135 0.28 -13.57 -4.70
N ARG A 136 -0.05 -12.82 -5.75
CA ARG A 136 -1.17 -11.86 -5.73
C ARG A 136 -2.51 -12.53 -5.48
N ALA A 137 -2.78 -13.66 -6.14
CA ALA A 137 -4.01 -14.44 -5.94
C ALA A 137 -4.15 -14.97 -4.51
N LYS A 138 -3.06 -15.40 -3.89
CA LYS A 138 -3.07 -15.90 -2.50
C LYS A 138 -3.21 -14.79 -1.47
N ARG A 139 -2.73 -13.58 -1.76
CA ARG A 139 -2.86 -12.42 -0.89
C ARG A 139 -4.24 -11.74 -0.99
N GLY A 140 -4.98 -11.96 -2.08
CA GLY A 140 -6.13 -11.15 -2.48
C GLY A 140 -7.31 -11.13 -1.51
N ARG A 141 -7.60 -12.20 -0.76
CA ARG A 141 -8.78 -12.22 0.14
C ARG A 141 -8.46 -11.92 1.62
N ASN A 142 -7.32 -12.31 2.14
CA ASN A 142 -7.07 -12.29 3.59
C ASN A 142 -5.85 -11.49 4.03
N ARG A 143 -5.32 -10.60 3.23
CA ARG A 143 -4.19 -9.69 3.53
C ARG A 143 -2.96 -10.33 4.23
N ARG A 144 -3.04 -11.58 4.69
CA ARG A 144 -1.95 -12.32 5.34
C ARG A 144 -1.87 -13.75 4.79
N ILE A 145 -0.68 -14.12 4.36
CA ILE A 145 -0.36 -15.51 4.04
C ILE A 145 -0.06 -16.21 5.36
N MET A 146 -1.10 -16.72 6.05
CA MET A 146 -0.93 -17.40 7.33
C MET A 146 -1.16 -18.91 7.18
N GLY A 147 -0.32 -19.69 7.85
CA GLY A 147 -0.55 -21.12 8.10
C GLY A 147 -0.55 -22.07 6.88
N ARG A 148 -0.16 -21.57 5.70
CA ARG A 148 -0.07 -22.40 4.49
C ARG A 148 1.35 -22.88 4.25
N PRO A 149 1.54 -24.10 3.73
CA PRO A 149 2.87 -24.54 3.35
C PRO A 149 3.43 -23.60 2.26
N ARG A 150 4.69 -23.23 2.45
CA ARG A 150 5.42 -22.36 1.53
C ARG A 150 5.51 -22.99 0.14
N LEU A 151 5.42 -22.16 -0.90
CA LEU A 151 5.64 -22.62 -2.27
C LEU A 151 7.14 -22.76 -2.52
N PRO A 152 7.66 -23.95 -2.84
CA PRO A 152 9.03 -24.12 -3.29
C PRO A 152 9.25 -23.30 -4.56
N THR A 153 10.29 -22.45 -4.57
CA THR A 153 10.49 -21.48 -5.65
C THR A 153 11.96 -21.14 -5.81
N TRP A 154 12.44 -21.00 -7.05
CA TRP A 154 13.80 -20.55 -7.32
C TRP A 154 14.06 -19.15 -6.74
N THR A 155 15.21 -18.95 -6.14
CA THR A 155 15.63 -17.68 -5.54
C THR A 155 15.53 -16.53 -6.54
N THR A 156 15.84 -16.77 -7.81
CA THR A 156 15.73 -15.77 -8.89
C THR A 156 14.30 -15.28 -9.09
N ASN A 157 13.32 -16.19 -9.04
CA ASN A 157 11.91 -15.84 -9.19
C ASN A 157 11.40 -15.08 -7.95
N ILE A 158 11.88 -15.45 -6.75
CA ILE A 158 11.56 -14.72 -5.52
C ILE A 158 12.11 -13.29 -5.58
N GLN A 159 13.35 -13.12 -6.06
CA GLN A 159 13.96 -11.80 -6.25
C GLN A 159 13.19 -10.94 -7.27
N PHE A 160 12.70 -11.55 -8.35
CA PHE A 160 11.83 -10.85 -9.31
C PHE A 160 10.54 -10.36 -8.66
N VAL A 161 9.86 -11.22 -7.88
CA VAL A 161 8.65 -10.86 -7.15
C VAL A 161 8.93 -9.72 -6.17
N GLU A 162 10.00 -9.82 -5.37
CA GLU A 162 10.40 -8.78 -4.43
C GLU A 162 10.64 -7.43 -5.15
N LYS A 163 11.45 -7.44 -6.20
CA LYS A 163 11.77 -6.24 -6.99
C LYS A 163 10.52 -5.59 -7.56
N THR A 164 9.57 -6.40 -8.06
CA THR A 164 8.32 -5.90 -8.64
C THR A 164 7.43 -5.25 -7.57
N LEU A 165 7.24 -5.92 -6.42
CA LEU A 165 6.44 -5.39 -5.33
C LEU A 165 7.06 -4.12 -4.69
N LEU A 166 8.38 -4.06 -4.61
CA LEU A 166 9.07 -2.85 -4.16
C LEU A 166 8.91 -1.67 -5.14
N LYS A 167 8.80 -1.95 -6.45
CA LYS A 167 8.47 -0.91 -7.43
C LYS A 167 7.02 -0.43 -7.30
N GLU A 168 6.10 -1.28 -6.90
CA GLU A 168 4.68 -0.95 -6.69
C GLU A 168 4.42 -0.24 -5.35
N GLN A 169 5.41 -0.19 -4.47
CA GLN A 169 5.27 0.50 -3.20
C GLN A 169 4.94 1.98 -3.41
N GLY A 170 3.90 2.46 -2.73
CA GLY A 170 3.41 3.83 -2.88
C GLY A 170 2.26 4.00 -3.88
N LEU A 171 1.90 2.94 -4.61
CA LEU A 171 0.81 3.00 -5.58
C LEU A 171 -0.52 3.45 -4.93
N THR A 172 -0.89 2.86 -3.79
CA THR A 172 -2.11 3.24 -3.08
C THR A 172 -2.06 4.70 -2.59
N ALA A 173 -0.91 5.13 -2.05
CA ALA A 173 -0.73 6.50 -1.59
C ALA A 173 -0.75 7.51 -2.75
N SER A 174 -0.39 7.10 -3.97
CA SER A 174 -0.41 7.99 -5.13
C SER A 174 -1.82 8.41 -5.56
N GLY A 175 -2.86 7.72 -5.12
CA GLY A 175 -4.25 8.14 -5.34
C GLY A 175 -4.57 9.52 -4.76
N TRP A 176 -3.84 9.95 -3.73
CA TRP A 176 -4.02 11.27 -3.12
C TRP A 176 -3.29 12.40 -3.86
N LEU A 177 -2.45 12.09 -4.86
CA LEU A 177 -1.64 13.07 -5.58
C LEU A 177 -2.47 14.11 -6.33
N VAL A 178 -3.64 13.72 -6.86
CA VAL A 178 -4.52 14.64 -7.57
C VAL A 178 -4.96 15.78 -6.63
N GLY A 179 -5.44 15.41 -5.43
CA GLY A 179 -5.78 16.40 -4.41
C GLY A 179 -4.56 17.19 -3.92
N ALA A 180 -3.44 16.51 -3.68
CA ALA A 180 -2.21 17.14 -3.23
C ALA A 180 -1.69 18.21 -4.20
N ASN A 181 -1.68 17.92 -5.50
CA ASN A 181 -1.30 18.85 -6.55
C ASN A 181 -2.27 20.04 -6.61
N ARG A 182 -3.58 19.76 -6.55
CA ARG A 182 -4.62 20.80 -6.56
C ARG A 182 -4.48 21.81 -5.43
N PHE A 183 -4.17 21.33 -4.23
CA PHE A 183 -4.04 22.17 -3.03
C PHE A 183 -2.60 22.60 -2.73
N GLY A 184 -1.63 22.30 -3.60
CA GLY A 184 -0.24 22.72 -3.44
C GLY A 184 0.46 22.05 -2.25
N VAL A 185 0.16 20.80 -1.92
CA VAL A 185 0.90 20.02 -0.92
C VAL A 185 2.26 19.66 -1.50
N ARG A 186 3.33 20.12 -0.85
CA ARG A 186 4.72 19.90 -1.26
C ARG A 186 5.41 18.83 -0.41
N GLY A 187 6.58 18.36 -0.86
CA GLY A 187 7.41 17.43 -0.09
C GLY A 187 7.00 15.96 -0.21
N ILE A 188 6.16 15.60 -1.19
CA ILE A 188 5.78 14.22 -1.46
C ILE A 188 6.93 13.52 -2.19
N PRO A 189 7.45 12.39 -1.65
CA PRO A 189 8.66 11.77 -2.21
C PRO A 189 8.40 11.04 -3.53
N GLN A 190 9.45 10.92 -4.33
CA GLN A 190 9.40 10.31 -5.66
C GLN A 190 8.84 8.88 -5.69
N TRP A 191 9.04 8.07 -4.63
CA TRP A 191 8.52 6.70 -4.58
C TRP A 191 6.97 6.64 -4.53
N ILE A 192 6.30 7.76 -4.24
CA ILE A 192 4.86 7.94 -4.37
C ILE A 192 4.53 8.61 -5.69
N THR A 193 5.20 9.74 -6.02
CA THR A 193 4.86 10.56 -7.19
C THR A 193 5.08 9.84 -8.52
N ARG A 194 6.02 8.87 -8.59
CA ARG A 194 6.24 8.03 -9.79
C ARG A 194 5.01 7.21 -10.21
N HIS A 195 4.01 7.09 -9.35
CA HIS A 195 2.77 6.37 -9.62
C HIS A 195 1.62 7.31 -9.99
N GLY A 196 1.89 8.60 -10.09
CA GLY A 196 0.89 9.59 -10.50
C GLY A 196 0.23 9.20 -11.83
N GLY A 197 -1.10 9.32 -11.89
CA GLY A 197 -1.89 8.93 -13.06
C GLY A 197 -2.18 7.41 -13.20
N LYS A 198 -1.55 6.54 -12.41
CA LYS A 198 -1.82 5.10 -12.46
C LYS A 198 -3.03 4.68 -11.61
N VAL A 199 -3.36 5.47 -10.61
CA VAL A 199 -4.56 5.30 -9.80
C VAL A 199 -5.49 6.44 -10.17
N GLY A 200 -6.60 6.11 -10.82
CA GLY A 200 -7.62 7.08 -11.20
C GLY A 200 -8.20 7.75 -9.94
N GLY A 201 -8.13 9.05 -9.90
CA GLY A 201 -8.78 9.88 -8.91
C GLY A 201 -9.21 11.18 -9.58
N SER A 202 -10.43 11.64 -9.34
CA SER A 202 -10.88 12.96 -9.74
C SER A 202 -11.24 13.76 -8.50
N VAL A 203 -10.82 15.02 -8.46
CA VAL A 203 -11.24 15.97 -7.43
C VAL A 203 -12.13 17.00 -8.12
N THR A 204 -13.42 16.91 -7.85
CA THR A 204 -14.39 17.92 -8.29
C THR A 204 -14.63 18.88 -7.12
N ILE A 205 -14.24 20.12 -7.27
CA ILE A 205 -14.58 21.20 -6.33
C ILE A 205 -15.78 21.92 -6.97
N ARG A 206 -16.93 21.84 -6.33
CA ARG A 206 -18.05 22.73 -6.64
C ARG A 206 -17.86 24.00 -5.80
N ASP A 207 -17.60 25.10 -6.46
CA ASP A 207 -17.53 26.41 -5.83
C ASP A 207 -18.99 26.90 -5.73
N THR A 208 -19.65 26.59 -4.63
CA THR A 208 -21.03 27.05 -4.34
C THR A 208 -21.06 28.46 -3.75
N ALA A 209 -19.93 29.13 -3.72
CA ALA A 209 -19.82 30.49 -3.15
C ALA A 209 -20.42 31.59 -4.04
N THR A 210 -21.04 31.25 -5.15
CA THR A 210 -21.69 32.21 -6.07
C THR A 210 -23.20 32.30 -5.92
N GLU A 211 -23.80 31.54 -4.98
CA GLU A 211 -25.24 31.56 -4.72
C GLU A 211 -25.57 31.90 -3.26
N LEU A 212 -25.10 33.05 -2.79
CA LEU A 212 -25.59 33.73 -1.59
C LEU A 212 -25.66 35.23 -1.86
#